data_bf59a64c3ba33af84c2f6189285034e9
#
_entry.id   bf59a64c3ba33af84c2f6189285034e9
#
_cell.length_a   1.000
_cell.length_b   1.000
_cell.length_c   1.000
_cell.angle_alpha   90.00
_cell.angle_beta   90.00
_cell.angle_gamma   90.00
#
_symmetry.space_group_name_H-M   'P 1'
#
loop_
_entity.id
_entity.type
_entity.pdbx_description
1 polymer ?
#
loop_
_entity_poly.entity_id
_entity_poly.type
_entity_poly.pdbx_seq_one_letter_code
_entity_poly.pdbx_strand_id
1 'polypeptide(L)'
;MGQATWALPDLPAVRPLLDRLAGLVDAAAGTLLVLAASGYAVRDAARLDQLYAEARELEWSEFHADCGKYLAELEKEERIGKYTLAELEEEEQSLDRLRRWFRELRSRDLLGVPATIDSTTDLKLCEERFESYAEHVYAALSSPDV
;
A
#
# COMPACT_ATOMS: atom_id res chain seq x y z
N MET A 1 -12.40 21.88 19.57
CA MET A 1 -12.16 20.45 19.91
C MET A 1 -12.62 19.61 18.73
N GLY A 2 -11.72 18.83 18.14
CA GLY A 2 -12.10 17.89 17.09
C GLY A 2 -12.65 16.61 17.72
N GLN A 3 -13.82 16.17 17.31
CA GLN A 3 -14.34 14.83 17.61
C GLN A 3 -14.22 13.99 16.35
N ALA A 4 -13.64 12.79 16.48
CA ALA A 4 -13.57 11.82 15.40
C ALA A 4 -14.15 10.49 15.89
N THR A 5 -14.96 9.86 15.04
CA THR A 5 -15.49 8.53 15.28
C THR A 5 -14.95 7.60 14.21
N TRP A 6 -14.37 6.49 14.63
CA TRP A 6 -13.82 5.47 13.76
C TRP A 6 -14.47 4.13 14.07
N ALA A 7 -14.70 3.34 13.06
CA ALA A 7 -15.16 1.97 13.18
C ALA A 7 -14.06 1.03 12.68
N LEU A 8 -13.74 0.01 13.47
CA LEU A 8 -12.76 -1.02 13.14
C LEU A 8 -13.40 -2.40 13.37
N PRO A 9 -13.02 -3.41 12.61
CA PRO A 9 -13.42 -4.78 12.90
C PRO A 9 -12.94 -5.21 14.30
N ASP A 10 -13.79 -5.85 15.09
CA ASP A 10 -13.41 -6.39 16.41
C ASP A 10 -12.58 -7.67 16.26
N LEU A 11 -11.31 -7.49 15.99
CA LEU A 11 -10.34 -8.56 15.82
C LEU A 11 -9.28 -8.53 16.92
N PRO A 12 -8.78 -9.68 17.37
CA PRO A 12 -7.69 -9.72 18.37
C PRO A 12 -6.47 -8.87 17.98
N ALA A 13 -6.15 -8.78 16.70
CA ALA A 13 -5.03 -7.99 16.18
C ALA A 13 -5.20 -6.47 16.37
N VAL A 14 -6.44 -5.99 16.55
CA VAL A 14 -6.73 -4.56 16.72
C VAL A 14 -6.53 -4.11 18.18
N ARG A 15 -6.65 -5.01 19.14
CA ARG A 15 -6.59 -4.66 20.59
C ARG A 15 -5.28 -3.99 20.99
N PRO A 16 -4.08 -4.48 20.60
CA PRO A 16 -2.83 -3.79 20.94
C PRO A 16 -2.73 -2.38 20.34
N LEU A 17 -3.36 -2.14 19.19
CA LEU A 17 -3.42 -0.81 18.57
C LEU A 17 -4.29 0.13 19.39
N LEU A 18 -5.44 -0.34 19.87
CA LEU A 18 -6.34 0.43 20.75
C LEU A 18 -5.69 0.76 22.08
N ASP A 19 -4.97 -0.19 22.69
CA ASP A 19 -4.25 0.03 23.95
C ASP A 19 -3.15 1.10 23.76
N ARG A 20 -2.42 1.04 22.68
CA ARG A 20 -1.40 2.05 22.36
C ARG A 20 -2.00 3.41 22.07
N LEU A 21 -3.12 3.46 21.35
CA LEU A 21 -3.86 4.70 21.09
C LEU A 21 -4.37 5.31 22.39
N ALA A 22 -4.93 4.50 23.29
CA ALA A 22 -5.39 4.94 24.60
C ALA A 22 -4.24 5.61 25.39
N GLY A 23 -3.06 4.98 25.44
CA GLY A 23 -1.88 5.56 26.08
C GLY A 23 -1.42 6.90 25.48
N LEU A 24 -1.49 7.05 24.16
CA LEU A 24 -1.17 8.29 23.48
C LEU A 24 -2.17 9.41 23.79
N VAL A 25 -3.45 9.08 23.81
CA VAL A 25 -4.55 10.03 24.11
C VAL A 25 -4.47 10.47 25.58
N ASP A 26 -4.22 9.54 26.50
CA ASP A 26 -4.06 9.84 27.93
C ASP A 26 -2.83 10.75 28.16
N ALA A 27 -1.70 10.47 27.49
CA ALA A 27 -0.51 11.30 27.57
C ALA A 27 -0.73 12.74 27.04
N ALA A 28 -1.67 12.90 26.12
CA ALA A 28 -2.10 14.20 25.58
C ALA A 28 -3.24 14.84 26.39
N ALA A 29 -3.60 14.31 27.58
CA ALA A 29 -4.74 14.72 28.39
C ALA A 29 -6.08 14.71 27.61
N GLY A 30 -6.21 13.81 26.65
CA GLY A 30 -7.41 13.60 25.85
C GLY A 30 -8.38 12.58 26.49
N THR A 31 -9.45 12.29 25.78
CA THR A 31 -10.40 11.24 26.16
C THR A 31 -10.65 10.32 24.99
N LEU A 32 -10.43 9.02 25.16
CA LEU A 32 -10.78 7.97 24.22
C LEU A 32 -11.93 7.15 24.81
N LEU A 33 -12.98 6.94 24.01
CA LEU A 33 -14.05 6.02 24.34
C LEU A 33 -14.06 4.90 23.30
N VAL A 34 -13.86 3.67 23.74
CA VAL A 34 -13.93 2.47 22.90
C VAL A 34 -15.22 1.73 23.21
N LEU A 35 -16.03 1.49 22.18
CA LEU A 35 -17.30 0.78 22.30
C LEU A 35 -17.27 -0.44 21.38
N ALA A 36 -17.64 -1.61 21.92
CA ALA A 36 -17.94 -2.75 21.08
C ALA A 36 -19.40 -2.64 20.60
N ALA A 37 -19.59 -2.76 19.30
CA ALA A 37 -20.91 -2.71 18.69
C ALA A 37 -21.08 -3.90 17.73
N SER A 38 -22.31 -4.36 17.56
CA SER A 38 -22.66 -5.39 16.59
C SER A 38 -23.85 -4.91 15.76
N GLY A 39 -24.01 -5.48 14.56
CA GLY A 39 -25.20 -5.23 13.77
C GLY A 39 -26.46 -5.65 14.52
N TYR A 40 -27.52 -4.82 14.49
CA TYR A 40 -28.79 -5.13 15.11
C TYR A 40 -29.46 -6.38 14.51
N ALA A 41 -29.27 -6.59 13.20
CA ALA A 41 -29.67 -7.79 12.49
C ALA A 41 -28.46 -8.36 11.71
N VAL A 42 -28.55 -9.62 11.27
CA VAL A 42 -27.51 -10.29 10.48
C VAL A 42 -27.11 -9.49 9.24
N ARG A 43 -28.09 -8.90 8.55
CA ARG A 43 -27.84 -8.04 7.37
C ARG A 43 -27.02 -6.80 7.70
N ASP A 44 -27.15 -6.24 8.92
CA ASP A 44 -26.44 -5.02 9.31
C ASP A 44 -24.97 -5.33 9.60
N ALA A 45 -24.68 -6.50 10.21
CA ALA A 45 -23.32 -6.98 10.38
C ALA A 45 -22.63 -7.21 9.03
N ALA A 46 -23.29 -7.92 8.11
CA ALA A 46 -22.77 -8.15 6.76
C ALA A 46 -22.55 -6.84 6.00
N ARG A 47 -23.39 -5.83 6.19
CA ARG A 47 -23.22 -4.51 5.56
C ARG A 47 -22.02 -3.74 6.12
N LEU A 48 -21.72 -3.86 7.41
CA LEU A 48 -20.50 -3.27 8.00
C LEU A 48 -19.24 -3.88 7.42
N ASP A 49 -19.17 -5.21 7.34
CA ASP A 49 -18.04 -5.92 6.74
C ASP A 49 -17.86 -5.53 5.26
N GLN A 50 -18.95 -5.43 4.52
CA GLN A 50 -18.94 -5.00 3.12
C GLN A 50 -18.41 -3.56 2.98
N LEU A 51 -18.86 -2.62 3.78
CA LEU A 51 -18.39 -1.22 3.74
C LEU A 51 -16.90 -1.12 4.04
N TYR A 52 -16.41 -1.93 4.97
CA TYR A 52 -14.98 -1.99 5.28
C TYR A 52 -14.18 -2.56 4.10
N ALA A 53 -14.65 -3.66 3.51
CA ALA A 53 -14.02 -4.29 2.36
C ALA A 53 -14.00 -3.37 1.13
N GLU A 54 -15.13 -2.72 0.80
CA GLU A 54 -15.24 -1.78 -0.31
C GLU A 54 -14.20 -0.65 -0.21
N ALA A 55 -13.97 -0.12 0.98
CA ALA A 55 -12.96 0.92 1.20
C ALA A 55 -11.52 0.40 0.96
N ARG A 56 -11.23 -0.83 1.35
CA ARG A 56 -9.93 -1.47 1.11
C ARG A 56 -9.72 -1.81 -0.37
N GLU A 57 -10.75 -2.34 -1.03
CA GLU A 57 -10.69 -2.64 -2.47
C GLU A 57 -10.43 -1.39 -3.31
N LEU A 58 -11.01 -0.25 -2.93
CA LEU A 58 -10.73 1.02 -3.62
C LEU A 58 -9.25 1.42 -3.48
N GLU A 59 -8.68 1.36 -2.28
CA GLU A 59 -7.27 1.67 -2.04
C GLU A 59 -6.34 0.74 -2.84
N TRP A 60 -6.64 -0.55 -2.89
CA TRP A 60 -5.87 -1.52 -3.67
C TRP A 60 -6.01 -1.29 -5.18
N SER A 61 -7.17 -0.85 -5.65
CA SER A 61 -7.38 -0.49 -7.05
C SER A 61 -6.51 0.71 -7.47
N GLU A 62 -6.37 1.71 -6.60
CA GLU A 62 -5.47 2.85 -6.82
C GLU A 62 -4.01 2.40 -6.86
N PHE A 63 -3.61 1.50 -5.96
CA PHE A 63 -2.27 0.91 -5.96
C PHE A 63 -1.97 0.16 -7.25
N HIS A 64 -2.90 -0.70 -7.71
CA HIS A 64 -2.79 -1.40 -8.98
C HIS A 64 -2.58 -0.43 -10.16
N ALA A 65 -3.36 0.65 -10.22
CA ALA A 65 -3.23 1.66 -11.25
C ALA A 65 -1.84 2.35 -11.22
N ASP A 66 -1.28 2.60 -10.05
CA ASP A 66 0.05 3.21 -9.92
C ASP A 66 1.18 2.24 -10.26
N CYS A 67 1.04 0.94 -9.95
CA CYS A 67 1.96 -0.09 -10.48
C CYS A 67 1.94 -0.11 -12.01
N GLY A 68 0.76 -0.01 -12.62
CA GLY A 68 0.63 0.05 -14.08
C GLY A 68 1.34 1.28 -14.70
N LYS A 69 1.24 2.45 -14.06
CA LYS A 69 1.97 3.65 -14.50
C LYS A 69 3.48 3.48 -14.40
N TYR A 70 3.96 2.90 -13.30
CA TYR A 70 5.37 2.62 -13.09
C TYR A 70 5.94 1.69 -14.18
N LEU A 71 5.24 0.59 -14.46
CA LEU A 71 5.64 -0.35 -15.52
C LEU A 71 5.66 0.31 -16.90
N ALA A 72 4.69 1.18 -17.19
CA ALA A 72 4.64 1.90 -18.46
C ALA A 72 5.79 2.92 -18.59
N GLU A 73 6.23 3.53 -17.49
CA GLU A 73 7.39 4.43 -17.50
C GLU A 73 8.69 3.67 -17.76
N LEU A 74 8.93 2.55 -17.07
CA LEU A 74 10.07 1.67 -17.33
C LEU A 74 10.12 1.22 -18.81
N GLU A 75 8.97 0.78 -19.36
CA GLU A 75 8.90 0.37 -20.75
C GLU A 75 9.23 1.52 -21.71
N LYS A 76 8.80 2.72 -21.40
CA LYS A 76 9.10 3.93 -22.17
C LYS A 76 10.61 4.23 -22.15
N GLU A 77 11.25 4.23 -20.97
CA GLU A 77 12.68 4.47 -20.80
C GLU A 77 13.53 3.41 -21.55
N GLU A 78 13.14 2.14 -21.47
CA GLU A 78 13.75 1.05 -22.27
C GLU A 78 13.64 1.31 -23.78
N ARG A 79 12.46 1.71 -24.26
CA ARG A 79 12.20 1.95 -25.68
C ARG A 79 13.03 3.09 -26.25
N ILE A 80 13.27 4.13 -25.47
CA ILE A 80 14.09 5.27 -25.89
C ILE A 80 15.59 5.08 -25.61
N GLY A 81 15.96 3.96 -24.97
CA GLY A 81 17.35 3.63 -24.64
C GLY A 81 17.98 4.55 -23.60
N LYS A 82 17.20 5.06 -22.66
CA LYS A 82 17.63 6.00 -21.64
C LYS A 82 18.21 5.25 -20.43
N TYR A 83 19.40 4.72 -20.60
CA TYR A 83 20.10 3.92 -19.62
C TYR A 83 21.17 4.75 -18.89
N THR A 84 20.74 5.58 -17.93
CA THR A 84 21.62 6.42 -17.12
C THR A 84 21.46 6.13 -15.63
N LEU A 85 22.49 6.45 -14.83
CA LEU A 85 22.40 6.31 -13.37
C LEU A 85 21.31 7.23 -12.76
N ALA A 86 21.13 8.42 -13.32
CA ALA A 86 20.12 9.35 -12.83
C ALA A 86 18.70 8.78 -12.99
N GLU A 87 18.40 8.16 -14.14
CA GLU A 87 17.13 7.49 -14.36
C GLU A 87 16.96 6.26 -13.45
N LEU A 88 18.03 5.47 -13.28
CA LEU A 88 17.99 4.33 -12.38
C LEU A 88 17.66 4.74 -10.94
N GLU A 89 18.25 5.83 -10.44
CA GLU A 89 17.96 6.38 -9.11
C GLU A 89 16.53 6.89 -9.00
N GLU A 90 15.98 7.53 -10.04
CA GLU A 90 14.60 8.01 -10.08
C GLU A 90 13.61 6.84 -10.03
N GLU A 91 13.86 5.79 -10.81
CA GLU A 91 13.02 4.60 -10.84
C GLU A 91 13.12 3.78 -9.55
N GLU A 92 14.29 3.71 -8.91
CA GLU A 92 14.44 3.10 -7.59
C GLU A 92 13.62 3.84 -6.53
N GLN A 93 13.66 5.17 -6.51
CA GLN A 93 12.86 5.98 -5.59
C GLN A 93 11.36 5.80 -5.83
N SER A 94 10.94 5.65 -7.07
CA SER A 94 9.56 5.40 -7.45
C SER A 94 9.09 4.02 -6.96
N LEU A 95 9.91 2.98 -7.14
CA LEU A 95 9.65 1.64 -6.62
C LEU A 95 9.58 1.62 -5.09
N ASP A 96 10.47 2.35 -4.42
CA ASP A 96 10.46 2.44 -2.96
C ASP A 96 9.21 3.14 -2.42
N ARG A 97 8.63 4.10 -3.16
CA ARG A 97 7.32 4.68 -2.83
C ARG A 97 6.21 3.63 -2.91
N LEU A 98 6.18 2.82 -3.97
CA LEU A 98 5.23 1.72 -4.11
C LEU A 98 5.38 0.69 -2.99
N ARG A 99 6.60 0.29 -2.63
CA ARG A 99 6.87 -0.62 -1.52
C ARG A 99 6.36 -0.10 -0.18
N ARG A 100 6.56 1.20 0.12
CA ARG A 100 6.05 1.82 1.35
C ARG A 100 4.54 1.85 1.35
N TRP A 101 3.93 2.27 0.28
CA TRP A 101 2.48 2.33 0.15
C TRP A 101 1.83 0.96 0.27
N PHE A 102 2.38 -0.06 -0.38
CA PHE A 102 1.93 -1.44 -0.22
C PHE A 102 1.92 -1.89 1.25
N ARG A 103 3.00 -1.62 2.00
CA ARG A 103 3.06 -1.96 3.42
C ARG A 103 2.00 -1.22 4.24
N GLU A 104 1.73 0.03 3.93
CA GLU A 104 0.69 0.83 4.58
C GLU A 104 -0.70 0.26 4.30
N LEU A 105 -1.03 -0.05 3.06
CA LEU A 105 -2.30 -0.65 2.68
C LEU A 105 -2.49 -2.02 3.36
N ARG A 106 -1.46 -2.85 3.33
CA ARG A 106 -1.49 -4.16 3.97
C ARG A 106 -1.68 -4.07 5.49
N SER A 107 -1.12 -3.08 6.14
CA SER A 107 -1.31 -2.87 7.58
C SER A 107 -2.74 -2.47 7.95
N ARG A 108 -3.48 -1.89 7.01
CA ARG A 108 -4.88 -1.47 7.18
C ARG A 108 -5.89 -2.51 6.73
N ASP A 109 -5.47 -3.48 5.92
CA ASP A 109 -6.34 -4.55 5.43
C ASP A 109 -6.44 -5.69 6.45
N LEU A 110 -7.25 -5.47 7.48
CA LEU A 110 -7.44 -6.40 8.59
C LEU A 110 -8.29 -7.63 8.23
N LEU A 111 -9.12 -7.54 7.19
CA LEU A 111 -9.97 -8.63 6.73
C LEU A 111 -9.35 -9.45 5.59
N GLY A 112 -8.32 -8.92 4.93
CA GLY A 112 -7.64 -9.59 3.82
C GLY A 112 -8.52 -9.67 2.57
N VAL A 113 -8.83 -8.52 1.96
CA VAL A 113 -9.63 -8.50 0.74
C VAL A 113 -8.91 -9.17 -0.44
N PRO A 114 -9.63 -9.78 -1.42
CA PRO A 114 -9.01 -10.46 -2.54
C PRO A 114 -8.01 -9.62 -3.34
N ALA A 115 -8.27 -8.34 -3.51
CA ALA A 115 -7.39 -7.39 -4.20
C ALA A 115 -5.96 -7.32 -3.63
N THR A 116 -5.75 -7.71 -2.36
CA THR A 116 -4.42 -7.81 -1.75
C THR A 116 -3.52 -8.83 -2.46
N ILE A 117 -4.09 -9.92 -2.95
CA ILE A 117 -3.35 -10.99 -3.66
C ILE A 117 -2.86 -10.46 -5.00
N ASP A 118 -3.75 -9.82 -5.76
CA ASP A 118 -3.43 -9.24 -7.07
C ASP A 118 -2.37 -8.15 -6.93
N SER A 119 -2.50 -7.27 -5.94
CA SER A 119 -1.55 -6.19 -5.66
C SER A 119 -0.18 -6.70 -5.21
N THR A 120 -0.11 -7.86 -4.56
CA THR A 120 1.17 -8.53 -4.26
C THR A 120 1.87 -8.97 -5.54
N THR A 121 1.12 -9.47 -6.50
CA THR A 121 1.64 -9.86 -7.81
C THR A 121 2.09 -8.65 -8.61
N ASP A 122 1.33 -7.55 -8.58
CA ASP A 122 1.68 -6.29 -9.24
C ASP A 122 3.00 -5.71 -8.72
N LEU A 123 3.16 -5.63 -7.39
CA LEU A 123 4.41 -5.14 -6.80
C LEU A 123 5.59 -6.01 -7.20
N LYS A 124 5.43 -7.33 -7.16
CA LYS A 124 6.49 -8.26 -7.58
C LYS A 124 6.87 -8.06 -9.05
N LEU A 125 5.90 -7.84 -9.93
CA LEU A 125 6.17 -7.54 -11.32
C LEU A 125 6.95 -6.21 -11.48
N CYS A 126 6.60 -5.18 -10.71
CA CYS A 126 7.36 -3.93 -10.69
C CYS A 126 8.83 -4.16 -10.27
N GLU A 127 9.05 -4.98 -9.24
CA GLU A 127 10.41 -5.32 -8.77
C GLU A 127 11.21 -6.08 -9.83
N GLU A 128 10.63 -7.11 -10.45
CA GLU A 128 11.27 -7.88 -11.51
C GLU A 128 11.63 -7.02 -12.73
N ARG A 129 10.74 -6.11 -13.11
CA ARG A 129 10.98 -5.20 -14.24
C ARG A 129 12.06 -4.15 -13.92
N PHE A 130 12.10 -3.64 -12.70
CA PHE A 130 13.17 -2.75 -12.25
C PHE A 130 14.53 -3.44 -12.26
N GLU A 131 14.61 -4.68 -11.76
CA GLU A 131 15.87 -5.46 -11.80
C GLU A 131 16.38 -5.62 -13.24
N SER A 132 15.49 -5.96 -14.17
CA SER A 132 15.85 -6.06 -15.60
C SER A 132 16.33 -4.73 -16.17
N TYR A 133 15.66 -3.62 -15.84
CA TYR A 133 16.07 -2.28 -16.27
C TYR A 133 17.43 -1.90 -15.70
N ALA A 134 17.71 -2.18 -14.43
CA ALA A 134 18.99 -1.94 -13.78
C ALA A 134 20.14 -2.70 -14.47
N GLU A 135 19.90 -3.97 -14.85
CA GLU A 135 20.88 -4.75 -15.61
C GLU A 135 21.23 -4.08 -16.95
N HIS A 136 20.24 -3.55 -17.67
CA HIS A 136 20.48 -2.82 -18.93
C HIS A 136 21.27 -1.54 -18.71
N VAL A 137 20.97 -0.78 -17.64
CA VAL A 137 21.74 0.43 -17.29
C VAL A 137 23.20 0.08 -17.00
N TYR A 138 23.46 -0.93 -16.18
CA TYR A 138 24.83 -1.34 -15.86
C TYR A 138 25.58 -1.88 -17.08
N ALA A 139 24.90 -2.61 -17.95
CA ALA A 139 25.49 -3.08 -19.21
C ALA A 139 25.87 -1.91 -20.11
N ALA A 140 25.01 -0.91 -20.24
CA ALA A 140 25.29 0.29 -21.04
C ALA A 140 26.48 1.09 -20.49
N LEU A 141 26.58 1.23 -19.17
CA LEU A 141 27.71 1.92 -18.53
C LEU A 141 29.02 1.15 -18.57
N SER A 142 28.96 -0.18 -18.68
CA SER A 142 30.14 -1.05 -18.73
C SER A 142 30.68 -1.23 -20.15
N SER A 143 29.92 -0.82 -21.17
CA SER A 143 30.37 -0.89 -22.56
C SER A 143 31.38 0.24 -22.82
N PRO A 144 32.68 -0.04 -23.12
CA PRO A 144 33.62 1.01 -23.47
C PRO A 144 33.14 1.66 -24.77
N ASP A 145 33.07 2.99 -24.77
CA ASP A 145 32.88 3.77 -26.00
C ASP A 145 33.87 3.30 -27.05
N VAL A 146 33.37 2.78 -28.17
CA VAL A 146 34.16 2.42 -29.34
C VAL A 146 34.45 3.66 -30.17
#